data_0158ebda5c37ab424f2a116d827db981
#
_entry.id   0158ebda5c37ab424f2a116d827db981
#
_cell.length_a   1.000
_cell.length_b   1.000
_cell.length_c   1.000
_cell.angle_alpha   90.00
_cell.angle_beta   90.00
_cell.angle_gamma   90.00
#
_symmetry.space_group_name_H-M   'P 1'
#
loop_
_entity.id
_entity.type
_entity.pdbx_description
1 polymer ?
#
loop_
_entity_poly.entity_id
_entity_poly.type
_entity_poly.pdbx_seq_one_letter_code
_entity_poly.pdbx_strand_id
1 'polypeptide(L)'
;MKDEICIFCKLANGDIPTATVYEDEYLRAIMDAAPANKGHIIILPKSHAANIYELEDEYVSRAFVLAKKLAVALKKLTGCDDVNILQNNGGAAGQTVFHFHVHVIPRFKDDDCTIVWKPTSYEDGEASEVAKKIAELL
;
A
#
# COMPACT_ATOMS: atom_id res chain seq x y z
N MET A 1 -13.39 -10.53 7.11
CA MET A 1 -14.49 -10.11 8.03
C MET A 1 -14.32 -8.63 8.35
N LYS A 2 -15.38 -7.86 8.45
CA LYS A 2 -15.33 -6.43 8.78
C LYS A 2 -15.12 -6.24 10.30
N ASP A 3 -14.28 -5.27 10.67
CA ASP A 3 -14.12 -4.84 12.07
C ASP A 3 -14.90 -3.52 12.28
N GLU A 4 -15.88 -3.56 13.19
CA GLU A 4 -16.81 -2.46 13.48
C GLU A 4 -16.13 -1.19 14.04
N ILE A 5 -14.98 -1.33 14.69
CA ILE A 5 -14.25 -0.19 15.28
C ILE A 5 -13.14 0.33 14.36
N CYS A 6 -12.77 -0.41 13.33
CA CYS A 6 -11.73 -0.03 12.39
C CYS A 6 -12.22 1.05 11.43
N ILE A 7 -11.55 2.22 11.46
CA ILE A 7 -11.89 3.34 10.55
C ILE A 7 -11.73 2.94 9.08
N PHE A 8 -10.71 2.15 8.72
CA PHE A 8 -10.50 1.72 7.34
C PHE A 8 -11.52 0.67 6.89
N CYS A 9 -12.03 -0.17 7.79
CA CYS A 9 -13.20 -1.01 7.48
C CYS A 9 -14.42 -0.16 7.11
N LYS A 10 -14.67 0.91 7.88
CA LYS A 10 -15.80 1.82 7.61
C LYS A 10 -15.64 2.55 6.28
N LEU A 11 -14.44 3.03 5.97
CA LEU A 11 -14.13 3.66 4.68
C LEU A 11 -14.26 2.66 3.52
N ALA A 12 -13.69 1.46 3.66
CA ALA A 12 -13.71 0.42 2.63
C ALA A 12 -15.14 -0.06 2.31
N ASN A 13 -16.01 -0.11 3.31
CA ASN A 13 -17.37 -0.62 3.17
C ASN A 13 -18.45 0.46 2.96
N GLY A 14 -18.06 1.73 2.88
CA GLY A 14 -18.97 2.83 2.55
C GLY A 14 -19.76 3.39 3.72
N ASP A 15 -19.41 3.03 4.97
CA ASP A 15 -20.07 3.57 6.16
C ASP A 15 -19.72 5.05 6.37
N ILE A 16 -18.59 5.48 5.84
CA ILE A 16 -18.10 6.86 5.84
C ILE A 16 -17.94 7.32 4.39
N PRO A 17 -18.52 8.47 4.01
CA PRO A 17 -18.36 9.03 2.67
C PRO A 17 -16.90 9.29 2.31
N THR A 18 -16.49 8.94 1.09
CA THR A 18 -15.14 9.12 0.59
C THR A 18 -15.13 9.61 -0.85
N ALA A 19 -14.02 10.24 -1.26
CA ALA A 19 -13.74 10.45 -2.68
C ALA A 19 -13.26 9.12 -3.27
N THR A 20 -14.20 8.29 -3.73
CA THR A 20 -13.95 6.94 -4.21
C THR A 20 -13.49 6.96 -5.67
N VAL A 21 -12.38 6.28 -5.94
CA VAL A 21 -11.77 6.13 -7.28
C VAL A 21 -12.22 4.84 -7.96
N TYR A 22 -12.32 3.77 -7.17
CA TYR A 22 -12.67 2.43 -7.65
C TYR A 22 -13.33 1.63 -6.53
N GLU A 23 -14.25 0.76 -6.89
CA GLU A 23 -14.88 -0.18 -5.96
C GLU A 23 -15.31 -1.46 -6.66
N ASP A 24 -15.04 -2.60 -6.04
CA ASP A 24 -15.60 -3.90 -6.40
C ASP A 24 -16.00 -4.67 -5.13
N GLU A 25 -16.25 -5.97 -5.24
CA GLU A 25 -16.62 -6.81 -4.08
C GLU A 25 -15.49 -7.01 -3.06
N TYR A 26 -14.23 -6.85 -3.47
CA TYR A 26 -13.03 -7.07 -2.64
C TYR A 26 -12.42 -5.79 -2.09
N LEU A 27 -12.37 -4.75 -2.91
CA LEU A 27 -11.55 -3.57 -2.68
C LEU A 27 -12.33 -2.27 -2.86
N ARG A 28 -11.91 -1.26 -2.14
CA ARG A 28 -12.22 0.14 -2.46
C ARG A 28 -10.92 0.94 -2.52
N ALA A 29 -10.75 1.74 -3.56
CA ALA A 29 -9.68 2.72 -3.67
C ALA A 29 -10.25 4.12 -3.48
N ILE A 30 -9.64 4.90 -2.59
CA ILE A 30 -10.09 6.24 -2.23
C ILE A 30 -8.94 7.22 -2.28
N MET A 31 -9.25 8.52 -2.44
CA MET A 31 -8.24 9.56 -2.26
C MET A 31 -7.81 9.62 -0.79
N ASP A 32 -6.51 9.70 -0.55
CA ASP A 32 -5.99 9.94 0.79
C ASP A 32 -6.35 11.35 1.24
N ALA A 33 -6.94 11.50 2.44
CA ALA A 33 -7.36 12.78 2.98
C ALA A 33 -6.18 13.66 3.44
N ALA A 34 -5.01 13.04 3.69
CA ALA A 34 -3.76 13.71 4.05
C ALA A 34 -2.65 13.30 3.07
N PRO A 35 -2.77 13.68 1.79
CA PRO A 35 -1.94 13.14 0.72
C PRO A 35 -0.48 13.59 0.84
N ALA A 36 0.45 12.68 0.48
CA ALA A 36 1.85 13.05 0.29
C ALA A 36 2.01 14.03 -0.89
N ASN A 37 1.26 13.79 -1.96
CA ASN A 37 1.06 14.69 -3.09
C ASN A 37 -0.39 14.59 -3.56
N LYS A 38 -0.92 15.62 -4.20
CA LYS A 38 -2.27 15.59 -4.78
C LYS A 38 -2.39 14.45 -5.79
N GLY A 39 -3.37 13.59 -5.58
CA GLY A 39 -3.55 12.37 -6.36
C GLY A 39 -3.16 11.10 -5.61
N HIS A 40 -2.62 11.19 -4.39
CA HIS A 40 -2.32 10.06 -3.54
C HIS A 40 -3.57 9.24 -3.24
N ILE A 41 -3.56 7.96 -3.64
CA ILE A 41 -4.65 7.01 -3.48
C ILE A 41 -4.25 5.96 -2.45
N ILE A 42 -5.22 5.50 -1.66
CA ILE A 42 -5.09 4.29 -0.84
C ILE A 42 -6.08 3.22 -1.30
N ILE A 43 -5.61 1.99 -1.39
CA ILE A 43 -6.42 0.82 -1.71
C ILE A 43 -6.70 0.08 -0.42
N LEU A 44 -7.97 -0.14 -0.13
CA LEU A 44 -8.46 -0.76 1.10
C LEU A 44 -9.19 -2.06 0.78
N PRO A 45 -8.75 -3.22 1.30
CA PRO A 45 -9.58 -4.42 1.32
C PRO A 45 -10.85 -4.21 2.12
N LYS A 46 -11.97 -4.78 1.67
CA LYS A 46 -13.24 -4.77 2.39
C LYS A 46 -13.25 -5.74 3.57
N SER A 47 -12.38 -6.76 3.54
CA SER A 47 -12.11 -7.66 4.67
C SER A 47 -10.99 -7.08 5.54
N HIS A 48 -11.16 -7.19 6.86
CA HIS A 48 -10.16 -6.73 7.83
C HIS A 48 -9.00 -7.72 7.96
N ALA A 49 -7.80 -7.23 7.81
CA ALA A 49 -6.55 -7.85 8.23
C ALA A 49 -5.62 -6.71 8.64
N ALA A 50 -4.91 -6.86 9.74
CA ALA A 50 -4.03 -5.79 10.23
C ALA A 50 -2.90 -5.49 9.25
N ASN A 51 -2.37 -6.50 8.59
CA ASN A 51 -1.20 -6.41 7.71
C ASN A 51 -1.20 -7.55 6.68
N ILE A 52 -0.13 -7.63 5.88
CA ILE A 52 0.00 -8.62 4.80
C ILE A 52 0.11 -10.06 5.31
N TYR A 53 0.59 -10.27 6.55
CA TYR A 53 0.76 -11.61 7.10
C TYR A 53 -0.58 -12.33 7.36
N GLU A 54 -1.64 -11.56 7.53
CA GLU A 54 -2.98 -12.07 7.87
C GLU A 54 -3.96 -12.00 6.69
N LEU A 55 -3.63 -11.20 5.65
CA LEU A 55 -4.52 -11.00 4.52
C LEU A 55 -4.48 -12.17 3.55
N GLU A 56 -5.64 -12.63 3.11
CA GLU A 56 -5.76 -13.70 2.10
C GLU A 56 -5.08 -13.30 0.78
N ASP A 57 -4.39 -14.26 0.15
CA ASP A 57 -3.60 -14.06 -1.08
C ASP A 57 -4.41 -13.43 -2.22
N GLU A 58 -5.69 -13.73 -2.31
CA GLU A 58 -6.56 -13.16 -3.34
C GLU A 58 -6.69 -11.64 -3.20
N TYR A 59 -6.86 -11.14 -1.97
CA TYR A 59 -6.90 -9.70 -1.71
C TYR A 59 -5.58 -9.03 -2.01
N VAL A 60 -4.46 -9.66 -1.63
CA VAL A 60 -3.10 -9.17 -1.92
C VAL A 60 -2.91 -9.04 -3.44
N SER A 61 -3.22 -10.10 -4.17
CA SER A 61 -3.06 -10.14 -5.64
C SER A 61 -3.90 -9.05 -6.32
N ARG A 62 -5.17 -8.93 -5.94
CA ARG A 62 -6.09 -7.92 -6.50
C ARG A 62 -5.64 -6.49 -6.18
N ALA A 63 -5.18 -6.25 -4.96
CA ALA A 63 -4.72 -4.92 -4.55
C ALA A 63 -3.53 -4.45 -5.39
N PHE A 64 -2.54 -5.29 -5.64
CA PHE A 64 -1.38 -4.93 -6.45
C PHE A 64 -1.69 -4.83 -7.95
N VAL A 65 -2.59 -5.66 -8.47
CA VAL A 65 -3.09 -5.49 -9.86
C VAL A 65 -3.82 -4.16 -10.02
N LEU A 66 -4.66 -3.79 -9.04
CA LEU A 66 -5.35 -2.49 -9.04
C LEU A 66 -4.35 -1.34 -8.90
N ALA A 67 -3.34 -1.47 -8.05
CA ALA A 67 -2.28 -0.46 -7.89
C ALA A 67 -1.59 -0.15 -9.22
N LYS A 68 -1.28 -1.17 -10.03
CA LYS A 68 -0.73 -0.98 -11.38
C LYS A 68 -1.65 -0.15 -12.26
N LYS A 69 -2.95 -0.45 -12.29
CA LYS A 69 -3.94 0.27 -13.09
C LYS A 69 -4.06 1.74 -12.66
N LEU A 70 -4.09 1.97 -11.35
CA LEU A 70 -4.16 3.31 -10.77
C LEU A 70 -2.89 4.13 -11.04
N ALA A 71 -1.71 3.50 -10.98
CA ALA A 71 -0.45 4.16 -11.32
C ALA A 71 -0.45 4.67 -12.77
N VAL A 72 -0.93 3.86 -13.72
CA VAL A 72 -1.07 4.27 -15.12
C VAL A 72 -2.06 5.42 -15.27
N ALA A 73 -3.19 5.35 -14.58
CA ALA A 73 -4.20 6.42 -14.60
C ALA A 73 -3.65 7.73 -14.00
N LEU A 74 -2.92 7.66 -12.90
CA LEU A 74 -2.29 8.82 -12.26
C LEU A 74 -1.29 9.51 -13.19
N LYS A 75 -0.44 8.75 -13.88
CA LYS A 75 0.50 9.34 -14.87
C LYS A 75 -0.22 10.09 -15.98
N LYS A 76 -1.33 9.54 -16.47
CA LYS A 76 -2.13 10.19 -17.51
C LYS A 76 -2.84 11.46 -17.03
N LEU A 77 -3.39 11.42 -15.81
CA LEU A 77 -4.17 12.52 -15.24
C LEU A 77 -3.30 13.66 -14.75
N THR A 78 -2.25 13.33 -13.97
CA THR A 78 -1.45 14.35 -13.23
C THR A 78 -0.21 14.79 -13.98
N GLY A 79 0.26 14.00 -14.95
CA GLY A 79 1.55 14.21 -15.58
C GLY A 79 2.74 14.01 -14.64
N CYS A 80 2.54 13.28 -13.52
CA CYS A 80 3.62 13.02 -12.56
C CYS A 80 4.81 12.33 -13.22
N ASP A 81 6.01 12.61 -12.72
CA ASP A 81 7.24 12.02 -13.24
C ASP A 81 7.23 10.50 -13.01
N ASP A 82 6.92 10.08 -11.79
CA ASP A 82 6.94 8.68 -11.38
C ASP A 82 5.84 8.37 -10.35
N VAL A 83 5.75 7.12 -9.90
CA VAL A 83 4.77 6.66 -8.92
C VAL A 83 5.44 5.72 -7.93
N ASN A 84 5.21 5.92 -6.64
CA ASN A 84 5.50 4.91 -5.62
C ASN A 84 4.25 4.08 -5.32
N ILE A 85 4.44 2.77 -5.26
CA ILE A 85 3.48 1.83 -4.69
C ILE A 85 4.10 1.36 -3.38
N LEU A 86 3.48 1.69 -2.25
CA LEU A 86 4.02 1.48 -0.93
C LEU A 86 3.03 0.70 -0.06
N GLN A 87 3.52 -0.33 0.61
CA GLN A 87 2.74 -1.11 1.56
C GLN A 87 3.60 -1.37 2.79
N ASN A 88 3.09 -1.05 3.98
CA ASN A 88 3.81 -1.15 5.24
C ASN A 88 3.17 -2.17 6.18
N ASN A 89 3.97 -2.98 6.85
CA ASN A 89 3.54 -4.01 7.78
C ASN A 89 4.24 -3.82 9.13
N GLY A 90 3.50 -3.27 10.07
CA GLY A 90 3.98 -2.98 11.42
C GLY A 90 4.53 -1.56 11.60
N GLY A 91 4.58 -1.13 12.86
CA GLY A 91 4.98 0.23 13.22
C GLY A 91 6.42 0.57 12.85
N ALA A 92 7.35 -0.39 12.99
CA ALA A 92 8.75 -0.20 12.59
C ALA A 92 8.94 0.03 11.09
N ALA A 93 7.98 -0.43 10.28
CA ALA A 93 7.95 -0.22 8.84
C ALA A 93 7.13 1.02 8.42
N GLY A 94 6.58 1.78 9.38
CA GLY A 94 5.80 2.99 9.12
C GLY A 94 4.30 2.81 9.01
N GLN A 95 3.76 1.64 9.36
CA GLN A 95 2.31 1.44 9.41
C GLN A 95 1.71 2.18 10.61
N THR A 96 0.71 3.02 10.36
CA THR A 96 0.03 3.81 11.42
C THR A 96 -1.42 3.39 11.65
N VAL A 97 -2.09 2.86 10.62
CA VAL A 97 -3.44 2.28 10.73
C VAL A 97 -3.35 0.77 10.48
N PHE A 98 -3.79 -0.01 11.46
CA PHE A 98 -3.70 -1.48 11.42
C PHE A 98 -4.90 -2.11 10.70
N HIS A 99 -5.01 -1.79 9.47
CA HIS A 99 -5.79 -2.39 8.41
C HIS A 99 -4.92 -2.35 7.16
N PHE A 100 -4.70 -3.50 6.53
CA PHE A 100 -3.86 -3.56 5.34
C PHE A 100 -4.29 -2.53 4.30
N HIS A 101 -3.37 -1.79 3.78
CA HIS A 101 -3.63 -0.84 2.70
C HIS A 101 -2.40 -0.64 1.83
N VAL A 102 -2.64 -0.28 0.58
CA VAL A 102 -1.61 0.02 -0.40
C VAL A 102 -1.71 1.48 -0.80
N HIS A 103 -0.61 2.21 -0.67
CA HIS A 103 -0.48 3.58 -1.15
C HIS A 103 -0.08 3.58 -2.62
N VAL A 104 -0.70 4.42 -3.42
CA VAL A 104 -0.30 4.75 -4.79
C VAL A 104 -0.06 6.26 -4.84
N ILE A 105 1.21 6.65 -4.90
CA ILE A 105 1.63 8.04 -4.69
C ILE A 105 2.25 8.60 -5.96
N PRO A 106 1.64 9.61 -6.60
CA PRO A 106 2.27 10.31 -7.72
C PRO A 106 3.46 11.12 -7.20
N ARG A 107 4.59 10.99 -7.87
CA ARG A 107 5.84 11.64 -7.48
C ARG A 107 6.24 12.67 -8.52
N PHE A 108 6.72 13.81 -8.03
CA PHE A 108 7.25 14.90 -8.84
C PHE A 108 8.69 15.14 -8.43
N LYS A 109 9.55 15.51 -9.38
CA LYS A 109 10.99 15.62 -9.18
C LYS A 109 11.39 16.45 -7.97
N ASP A 110 10.67 17.53 -7.69
CA ASP A 110 10.97 18.48 -6.61
C ASP A 110 9.89 18.46 -5.50
N ASP A 111 9.19 17.36 -5.30
CA ASP A 111 8.20 17.21 -4.24
C ASP A 111 8.86 17.06 -2.84
N ASP A 112 8.07 17.28 -1.78
CA ASP A 112 8.52 17.18 -0.39
C ASP A 112 8.37 15.75 0.21
N CYS A 113 7.99 14.77 -0.61
CA CYS A 113 7.82 13.39 -0.15
C CYS A 113 9.15 12.66 -0.14
N THR A 114 9.52 12.08 1.01
CA THR A 114 10.78 11.35 1.18
C THR A 114 10.51 9.89 1.52
N ILE A 115 10.83 8.99 0.59
CA ILE A 115 10.78 7.54 0.76
C ILE A 115 12.17 7.00 0.42
N VAL A 116 13.09 7.05 1.38
CA VAL A 116 14.48 6.65 1.19
C VAL A 116 15.01 5.91 2.41
N TRP A 117 16.10 5.17 2.22
CA TRP A 117 16.85 4.51 3.29
C TRP A 117 18.34 4.74 3.11
N LYS A 118 19.10 4.53 4.19
CA LYS A 118 20.56 4.54 4.13
C LYS A 118 21.04 3.12 3.77
N PRO A 119 21.76 2.93 2.67
CA PRO A 119 22.31 1.62 2.31
C PRO A 119 23.24 1.08 3.39
N THR A 120 23.16 -0.23 3.62
CA THR A 120 24.09 -1.01 4.46
C THR A 120 24.79 -2.06 3.60
N SER A 121 25.58 -2.91 4.20
CA SER A 121 26.31 -3.98 3.50
C SER A 121 26.31 -5.27 4.31
N TYR A 122 26.57 -6.37 3.62
CA TYR A 122 26.81 -7.68 4.22
C TYR A 122 28.30 -7.92 4.41
N GLU A 123 28.64 -8.75 5.39
CA GLU A 123 29.97 -9.38 5.47
C GLU A 123 30.15 -10.42 4.38
N ASP A 124 31.39 -10.86 4.14
CA ASP A 124 31.69 -11.87 3.13
C ASP A 124 30.90 -13.18 3.39
N GLY A 125 30.15 -13.63 2.39
CA GLY A 125 29.35 -14.85 2.44
C GLY A 125 28.01 -14.74 3.20
N GLU A 126 27.78 -13.67 3.94
CA GLU A 126 26.56 -13.46 4.76
C GLU A 126 25.30 -13.41 3.90
N ALA A 127 25.30 -12.69 2.79
CA ALA A 127 24.14 -12.59 1.90
C ALA A 127 23.69 -13.96 1.37
N SER A 128 24.64 -14.79 0.96
CA SER A 128 24.36 -16.16 0.47
C SER A 128 23.79 -17.07 1.56
N GLU A 129 24.31 -16.95 2.77
CA GLU A 129 23.82 -17.73 3.93
C GLU A 129 22.40 -17.31 4.32
N VAL A 130 22.13 -16.01 4.40
CA VAL A 130 20.78 -15.48 4.69
C VAL A 130 19.80 -15.90 3.61
N ALA A 131 20.15 -15.77 2.34
CA ALA A 131 19.31 -16.19 1.21
C ALA A 131 18.91 -17.67 1.31
N LYS A 132 19.86 -18.55 1.64
CA LYS A 132 19.60 -19.97 1.82
C LYS A 132 18.62 -20.23 2.97
N LYS A 133 18.79 -19.57 4.10
CA LYS A 133 17.90 -19.72 5.27
C LYS A 133 16.48 -19.23 4.94
N ILE A 134 16.33 -18.13 4.20
CA ILE A 134 15.02 -17.66 3.76
C ILE A 134 14.35 -18.67 2.81
N ALA A 135 15.12 -19.19 1.84
CA ALA A 135 14.59 -20.17 0.89
C ALA A 135 14.07 -21.47 1.57
N GLU A 136 14.69 -21.87 2.68
CA GLU A 136 14.26 -23.03 3.48
C GLU A 136 12.90 -22.79 4.19
N LEU A 137 12.42 -21.54 4.31
CA LEU A 137 11.17 -21.18 4.93
C LEU A 137 10.02 -21.00 3.93
N LEU A 138 10.29 -21.02 2.63
CA LEU A 138 9.31 -20.90 1.56
C LEU A 138 8.77 -22.26 1.12
#